data_5bc52acc65d0f8a0e3a414534cbf8425
#
_entry.id   5bc52acc65d0f8a0e3a414534cbf8425
#
_cell.length_a   1.000
_cell.length_b   1.000
_cell.length_c   1.000
_cell.angle_alpha   90.00
_cell.angle_beta   90.00
_cell.angle_gamma   90.00
#
_symmetry.space_group_name_H-M   'P 1'
#
loop_
_entity.id
_entity.type
_entity.pdbx_description
1 polymer ?
#
loop_
_entity_poly.entity_id
_entity_poly.type
_entity_poly.pdbx_seq_one_letter_code
_entity_poly.pdbx_strand_id
1 'polypeptide(L)'
;MEDKTNLTAQEGVEKLKQLVDDIKICLFCTHLKTNDGSTARPMAAQKVDDDGNLWFFSGLDSDKNREIKQDKHVQLFFSDPNKSSYLVVNGEAQEVIDQDKFEKYWSPLVKIWFKEGKDDPNLSLIKVVPKSSYYWDVDGNRMINFLKMIASVATGTNLVTSEQGSITV
;
A
#
# COMPACT_ATOMS: atom_id res chain seq x y z
N MET A 1 -7.59 -2.50 30.73
CA MET A 1 -6.83 -1.24 30.51
C MET A 1 -6.53 -1.21 29.02
N GLU A 2 -7.28 -0.42 28.31
CA GLU A 2 -7.09 -0.28 26.85
C GLU A 2 -5.88 0.61 26.63
N ASP A 3 -4.78 0.02 26.20
CA ASP A 3 -3.66 0.76 25.67
C ASP A 3 -4.06 1.32 24.29
N LYS A 4 -4.72 2.47 24.32
CA LYS A 4 -5.04 3.24 23.12
C LYS A 4 -3.77 3.96 22.70
N THR A 5 -2.98 3.33 21.86
CA THR A 5 -1.88 4.04 21.23
C THR A 5 -2.47 5.01 20.21
N ASN A 6 -2.71 6.25 20.65
CA ASN A 6 -3.11 7.35 19.77
C ASN A 6 -1.90 7.78 18.95
N LEU A 7 -1.64 7.09 17.83
CA LEU A 7 -0.65 7.55 16.88
C LEU A 7 -1.12 8.85 16.24
N THR A 8 -0.22 9.82 16.12
CA THR A 8 -0.45 10.99 15.28
C THR A 8 -0.52 10.56 13.81
N ALA A 9 -1.03 11.44 12.94
CA ALA A 9 -1.03 11.18 11.50
C ALA A 9 0.38 10.86 10.96
N GLN A 10 1.39 11.58 11.45
CA GLN A 10 2.79 11.35 11.07
C GLN A 10 3.29 9.99 11.56
N GLU A 11 3.00 9.60 12.79
CA GLU A 11 3.36 8.29 13.34
C GLU A 11 2.68 7.14 12.56
N GLY A 12 1.44 7.35 12.08
CA GLY A 12 0.73 6.40 11.23
C GLY A 12 1.44 6.18 9.90
N VAL A 13 1.90 7.25 9.24
CA VAL A 13 2.69 7.15 8.00
C VAL A 13 4.04 6.49 8.25
N GLU A 14 4.74 6.84 9.32
CA GLU A 14 6.02 6.20 9.68
C GLU A 14 5.84 4.70 9.97
N LYS A 15 4.77 4.33 10.67
CA LYS A 15 4.45 2.91 10.91
C LYS A 15 4.14 2.16 9.61
N LEU A 16 3.39 2.77 8.69
CA LEU A 16 3.11 2.21 7.38
C LEU A 16 4.42 2.01 6.58
N LYS A 17 5.29 3.02 6.57
CA LYS A 17 6.62 2.92 5.94
C LYS A 17 7.42 1.75 6.51
N GLN A 18 7.50 1.67 7.84
CA GLN A 18 8.23 0.59 8.51
C GLN A 18 7.71 -0.78 8.11
N LEU A 19 6.40 -1.02 8.21
CA LEU A 19 5.80 -2.32 7.88
C LEU A 19 6.00 -2.70 6.42
N VAL A 20 5.82 -1.74 5.50
CA VAL A 20 6.02 -1.98 4.06
C VAL A 20 7.49 -2.24 3.74
N ASP A 21 8.42 -1.48 4.33
CA ASP A 21 9.86 -1.67 4.12
C ASP A 21 10.34 -3.01 4.68
N ASP A 22 9.80 -3.45 5.81
CA ASP A 22 10.15 -4.72 6.45
C ASP A 22 9.63 -5.93 5.66
N ILE A 23 8.41 -5.87 5.15
CA ILE A 23 7.75 -7.00 4.48
C ILE A 23 8.03 -7.00 2.98
N LYS A 24 7.98 -5.84 2.33
CA LYS A 24 8.29 -5.59 0.92
C LYS A 24 7.27 -6.15 -0.06
N ILE A 25 6.94 -7.43 0.02
CA ILE A 25 6.06 -8.12 -0.93
C ILE A 25 4.65 -8.19 -0.38
N CYS A 26 3.68 -7.80 -1.20
CA CYS A 26 2.27 -7.97 -0.90
C CYS A 26 1.56 -8.82 -1.96
N LEU A 27 0.40 -9.35 -1.60
CA LEU A 27 -0.61 -9.75 -2.59
C LEU A 27 -1.40 -8.50 -2.97
N PHE A 28 -1.27 -8.10 -4.22
CA PHE A 28 -1.94 -6.94 -4.78
C PHE A 28 -3.23 -7.40 -5.47
N CYS A 29 -4.38 -7.05 -4.90
CA CYS A 29 -5.69 -7.49 -5.35
C CYS A 29 -6.40 -6.39 -6.12
N THR A 30 -6.91 -6.73 -7.29
CA THR A 30 -7.73 -5.90 -8.17
C THR A 30 -9.09 -6.59 -8.43
N HIS A 31 -10.00 -5.95 -9.15
CA HIS A 31 -11.33 -6.51 -9.47
C HIS A 31 -12.11 -6.96 -8.24
N LEU A 32 -12.11 -6.14 -7.18
CA LEU A 32 -12.71 -6.50 -5.90
C LEU A 32 -14.23 -6.69 -5.96
N LYS A 33 -14.90 -6.13 -6.98
CA LYS A 33 -16.36 -6.10 -7.11
C LYS A 33 -16.89 -7.02 -8.22
N THR A 34 -16.07 -7.91 -8.77
CA THR A 34 -16.51 -8.82 -9.82
C THR A 34 -17.16 -10.08 -9.25
N ASN A 35 -18.13 -10.65 -9.96
CA ASN A 35 -18.77 -11.92 -9.58
C ASN A 35 -17.81 -13.12 -9.66
N ASP A 36 -16.74 -12.99 -10.46
CA ASP A 36 -15.73 -14.04 -10.67
C ASP A 36 -14.63 -14.03 -9.60
N GLY A 37 -14.74 -13.14 -8.61
CA GLY A 37 -13.76 -12.94 -7.56
C GLY A 37 -12.66 -11.94 -7.93
N SER A 38 -11.89 -11.55 -6.94
CA SER A 38 -10.74 -10.66 -7.12
C SER A 38 -9.56 -11.38 -7.75
N THR A 39 -8.72 -10.65 -8.48
CA THR A 39 -7.45 -11.15 -8.99
C THR A 39 -6.32 -10.68 -8.06
N ALA A 40 -5.49 -11.61 -7.60
CA ALA A 40 -4.36 -11.32 -6.71
C ALA A 40 -3.03 -11.75 -7.34
N ARG A 41 -1.99 -10.94 -7.16
CA ARG A 41 -0.63 -11.26 -7.61
C ARG A 41 0.41 -10.68 -6.65
N PRO A 42 1.58 -11.34 -6.50
CA PRO A 42 2.68 -10.77 -5.71
C PRO A 42 3.23 -9.52 -6.37
N MET A 43 3.44 -8.47 -5.57
CA MET A 43 4.10 -7.24 -6.02
C MET A 43 5.00 -6.68 -4.93
N ALA A 44 6.16 -6.17 -5.33
CA ALA A 44 7.11 -5.51 -4.44
C ALA A 44 6.82 -4.01 -4.36
N ALA A 45 6.50 -3.53 -3.17
CA ALA A 45 6.40 -2.09 -2.91
C ALA A 45 7.81 -1.47 -2.95
N GLN A 46 7.98 -0.41 -3.72
CA GLN A 46 9.27 0.26 -3.84
C GLN A 46 9.45 1.35 -2.79
N LYS A 47 8.38 2.05 -2.49
CA LYS A 47 8.39 3.18 -1.57
C LYS A 47 7.01 3.44 -0.99
N VAL A 48 6.99 3.92 0.25
CA VAL A 48 5.88 4.70 0.81
C VAL A 48 6.38 6.14 0.90
N ASP A 49 5.69 7.08 0.25
CA ASP A 49 6.08 8.49 0.29
C ASP A 49 5.63 9.19 1.58
N ASP A 50 5.95 10.48 1.72
CA ASP A 50 5.66 11.23 2.93
C ASP A 50 4.16 11.51 3.15
N ASP A 51 3.37 11.38 2.08
CA ASP A 51 1.91 11.45 2.13
C ASP A 51 1.24 10.08 2.42
N GLY A 52 2.05 9.02 2.56
CA GLY A 52 1.57 7.65 2.82
C GLY A 52 1.16 6.87 1.57
N ASN A 53 1.44 7.37 0.36
CA ASN A 53 1.14 6.64 -0.86
C ASN A 53 2.15 5.52 -1.11
N LEU A 54 1.68 4.38 -1.56
CA LEU A 54 2.53 3.25 -1.91
C LEU A 54 2.80 3.24 -3.42
N TRP A 55 4.05 2.94 -3.79
CA TRP A 55 4.52 2.98 -5.17
C TRP A 55 5.06 1.63 -5.62
N PHE A 56 4.62 1.20 -6.81
CA PHE A 56 4.97 -0.08 -7.41
C PHE A 56 5.34 0.12 -8.88
N PHE A 57 6.38 -0.58 -9.37
CA PHE A 57 6.61 -0.67 -10.81
C PHE A 57 5.68 -1.68 -11.47
N SER A 58 5.25 -1.37 -12.68
CA SER A 58 4.33 -2.21 -13.46
C SER A 58 4.54 -2.00 -14.96
N GLY A 59 4.22 -3.01 -15.75
CA GLY A 59 4.15 -2.87 -17.20
C GLY A 59 2.85 -2.20 -17.63
N LEU A 60 2.96 -1.26 -18.57
CA LEU A 60 1.81 -0.56 -19.15
C LEU A 60 0.78 -1.51 -19.77
N ASP A 61 1.25 -2.60 -20.39
CA ASP A 61 0.43 -3.60 -21.07
C ASP A 61 -0.10 -4.71 -20.14
N SER A 62 0.19 -4.61 -18.83
CA SER A 62 -0.21 -5.65 -17.88
C SER A 62 -1.71 -5.67 -17.62
N ASP A 63 -2.23 -6.87 -17.29
CA ASP A 63 -3.64 -7.04 -16.92
C ASP A 63 -4.04 -6.17 -15.74
N LYS A 64 -3.18 -6.07 -14.71
CA LYS A 64 -3.48 -5.23 -13.55
C LYS A 64 -3.61 -3.75 -13.88
N ASN A 65 -2.83 -3.22 -14.84
CA ASN A 65 -2.98 -1.83 -15.29
C ASN A 65 -4.34 -1.65 -16.00
N ARG A 66 -4.78 -2.62 -16.82
CA ARG A 66 -6.11 -2.60 -17.42
C ARG A 66 -7.22 -2.69 -16.39
N GLU A 67 -7.07 -3.57 -15.42
CA GLU A 67 -8.02 -3.77 -14.32
C GLU A 67 -8.19 -2.51 -13.45
N ILE A 68 -7.07 -1.85 -13.12
CA ILE A 68 -7.07 -0.58 -12.35
C ILE A 68 -7.78 0.54 -13.12
N LYS A 69 -7.64 0.59 -14.45
CA LYS A 69 -8.36 1.57 -15.28
C LYS A 69 -9.86 1.35 -15.30
N GLN A 70 -10.31 0.10 -15.13
CA GLN A 70 -11.73 -0.26 -15.05
C GLN A 70 -12.31 -0.02 -13.65
N ASP A 71 -11.57 -0.43 -12.61
CA ASP A 71 -11.92 -0.20 -11.21
C ASP A 71 -10.63 0.10 -10.42
N LYS A 72 -10.52 1.32 -9.97
CA LYS A 72 -9.34 1.81 -9.22
C LYS A 72 -9.20 1.22 -7.81
N HIS A 73 -10.24 0.59 -7.27
CA HIS A 73 -10.20 0.04 -5.92
C HIS A 73 -9.29 -1.18 -5.85
N VAL A 74 -8.38 -1.17 -4.90
CA VAL A 74 -7.41 -2.23 -4.68
C VAL A 74 -7.31 -2.58 -3.21
N GLN A 75 -6.86 -3.81 -2.95
CA GLN A 75 -6.57 -4.28 -1.60
C GLN A 75 -5.20 -4.95 -1.60
N LEU A 76 -4.36 -4.56 -0.64
CA LEU A 76 -3.00 -5.06 -0.51
C LEU A 76 -2.87 -5.83 0.81
N PHE A 77 -2.32 -7.03 0.74
CA PHE A 77 -2.03 -7.86 1.91
C PHE A 77 -0.52 -8.08 2.03
N PHE A 78 0.06 -7.49 3.06
CA PHE A 78 1.45 -7.71 3.44
C PHE A 78 1.49 -8.70 4.61
N SER A 79 2.36 -9.70 4.55
CA SER A 79 2.46 -10.72 5.58
C SER A 79 3.90 -11.19 5.75
N ASP A 80 4.39 -11.11 6.98
CA ASP A 80 5.62 -11.76 7.43
C ASP A 80 5.30 -12.64 8.64
N PRO A 81 5.00 -13.93 8.43
CA PRO A 81 4.67 -14.84 9.53
C PRO A 81 5.80 -15.04 10.53
N ASN A 82 7.07 -14.91 10.09
CA ASN A 82 8.22 -15.09 10.97
C ASN A 82 8.33 -13.99 12.02
N LYS A 83 7.83 -12.79 11.69
CA LYS A 83 7.80 -11.63 12.60
C LYS A 83 6.41 -11.37 13.16
N SER A 84 5.43 -12.24 12.86
CA SER A 84 4.01 -12.01 13.20
C SER A 84 3.51 -10.63 12.76
N SER A 85 3.98 -10.16 11.59
CA SER A 85 3.65 -8.86 11.04
C SER A 85 2.67 -9.00 9.89
N TYR A 86 1.52 -8.34 10.00
CA TYR A 86 0.46 -8.39 9.01
C TYR A 86 -0.10 -6.98 8.81
N LEU A 87 -0.21 -6.56 7.55
CA LEU A 87 -0.74 -5.25 7.18
C LEU A 87 -1.72 -5.41 6.04
N VAL A 88 -2.88 -4.78 6.15
CA VAL A 88 -3.86 -4.67 5.06
C VAL A 88 -4.05 -3.21 4.69
N VAL A 89 -3.99 -2.91 3.41
CA VAL A 89 -4.24 -1.59 2.85
C VAL A 89 -5.38 -1.68 1.86
N ASN A 90 -6.46 -0.96 2.10
CA ASN A 90 -7.52 -0.72 1.13
C ASN A 90 -7.30 0.67 0.53
N GLY A 91 -7.29 0.79 -0.78
CA GLY A 91 -6.98 2.08 -1.40
C GLY A 91 -7.48 2.21 -2.82
N GLU A 92 -7.08 3.31 -3.42
CA GLU A 92 -7.32 3.60 -4.83
C GLU A 92 -5.99 3.66 -5.57
N ALA A 93 -5.90 2.91 -6.67
CA ALA A 93 -4.72 2.84 -7.50
C ALA A 93 -4.88 3.67 -8.77
N GLN A 94 -3.77 4.25 -9.22
CA GLN A 94 -3.70 4.91 -10.51
C GLN A 94 -2.36 4.63 -11.19
N GLU A 95 -2.36 4.53 -12.51
CA GLU A 95 -1.16 4.45 -13.33
C GLU A 95 -0.50 5.83 -13.43
N VAL A 96 0.82 5.87 -13.24
CA VAL A 96 1.63 7.09 -13.32
C VAL A 96 2.82 6.84 -14.24
N ILE A 97 3.03 7.73 -15.20
CA ILE A 97 4.22 7.76 -16.06
C ILE A 97 4.97 9.04 -15.72
N ASP A 98 6.10 8.90 -15.04
CA ASP A 98 6.89 10.01 -14.53
C ASP A 98 8.36 9.60 -14.44
N GLN A 99 9.19 10.13 -15.34
CA GLN A 99 10.60 9.76 -15.43
C GLN A 99 11.38 10.07 -14.16
N ASP A 100 11.09 11.20 -13.50
CA ASP A 100 11.77 11.58 -12.26
C ASP A 100 11.46 10.58 -11.13
N LYS A 101 10.22 10.08 -11.09
CA LYS A 101 9.82 9.05 -10.15
C LYS A 101 10.41 7.68 -10.51
N PHE A 102 10.54 7.36 -11.79
CA PHE A 102 11.25 6.14 -12.20
C PHE A 102 12.69 6.16 -11.67
N GLU A 103 13.40 7.26 -11.84
CA GLU A 103 14.75 7.43 -11.33
C GLU A 103 14.80 7.32 -9.80
N LYS A 104 13.88 7.99 -9.13
CA LYS A 104 13.83 8.08 -7.66
C LYS A 104 13.53 6.72 -7.00
N TYR A 105 12.63 5.94 -7.58
CA TYR A 105 12.13 4.69 -6.96
C TYR A 105 12.76 3.43 -7.54
N TRP A 106 13.63 3.56 -8.55
CA TRP A 106 14.30 2.42 -9.16
C TRP A 106 15.13 1.63 -8.15
N SER A 107 15.01 0.31 -8.23
CA SER A 107 15.88 -0.61 -7.50
C SER A 107 16.43 -1.67 -8.44
N PRO A 108 17.58 -2.29 -8.14
CA PRO A 108 18.15 -3.35 -8.98
C PRO A 108 17.21 -4.54 -9.22
N LEU A 109 16.29 -4.81 -8.29
CA LEU A 109 15.30 -5.88 -8.40
C LEU A 109 14.29 -5.62 -9.52
N VAL A 110 13.99 -4.36 -9.83
CA VAL A 110 13.05 -3.99 -10.89
C VAL A 110 13.59 -4.38 -12.27
N LYS A 111 14.91 -4.38 -12.44
CA LYS A 111 15.57 -4.76 -13.70
C LYS A 111 15.28 -6.20 -14.15
N ILE A 112 14.94 -7.08 -13.22
CA ILE A 112 14.55 -8.45 -13.53
C ILE A 112 13.32 -8.49 -14.46
N TRP A 113 12.43 -7.53 -14.28
CA TRP A 113 11.15 -7.43 -15.00
C TRP A 113 11.22 -6.51 -16.23
N PHE A 114 12.12 -5.51 -16.21
CA PHE A 114 12.26 -4.50 -17.24
C PHE A 114 13.69 -4.50 -17.77
N LYS A 115 13.93 -5.27 -18.83
CA LYS A 115 15.28 -5.56 -19.38
C LYS A 115 15.97 -4.31 -19.92
N GLU A 116 15.21 -3.36 -20.44
CA GLU A 116 15.73 -2.08 -20.97
C GLU A 116 15.93 -1.03 -19.86
N GLY A 117 15.66 -1.42 -18.59
CA GLY A 117 15.87 -0.56 -17.44
C GLY A 117 14.85 0.55 -17.33
N LYS A 118 15.30 1.71 -16.85
CA LYS A 118 14.44 2.88 -16.62
C LYS A 118 13.91 3.53 -17.90
N ASP A 119 14.52 3.22 -19.06
CA ASP A 119 14.11 3.71 -20.38
C ASP A 119 13.16 2.72 -21.08
N ASP A 120 12.75 1.65 -20.42
CA ASP A 120 11.83 0.67 -20.98
C ASP A 120 10.49 1.36 -21.34
N PRO A 121 10.06 1.30 -22.62
CA PRO A 121 8.83 1.97 -23.05
C PRO A 121 7.55 1.38 -22.41
N ASN A 122 7.64 0.17 -21.86
CA ASN A 122 6.55 -0.48 -21.14
C ASN A 122 6.52 -0.16 -19.63
N LEU A 123 7.45 0.69 -19.16
CA LEU A 123 7.56 1.01 -17.74
C LEU A 123 6.48 1.98 -17.29
N SER A 124 5.85 1.67 -16.17
CA SER A 124 4.95 2.57 -15.44
C SER A 124 5.10 2.38 -13.93
N LEU A 125 4.54 3.30 -13.18
CA LEU A 125 4.31 3.16 -11.75
C LEU A 125 2.81 3.01 -11.49
N ILE A 126 2.49 2.28 -10.44
CA ILE A 126 1.17 2.31 -9.82
C ILE A 126 1.33 3.04 -8.49
N LYS A 127 0.58 4.14 -8.33
CA LYS A 127 0.40 4.84 -7.06
C LYS A 127 -0.84 4.32 -6.38
N VAL A 128 -0.73 3.84 -5.15
CA VAL A 128 -1.86 3.47 -4.31
C VAL A 128 -2.03 4.52 -3.22
N VAL A 129 -3.20 5.16 -3.20
CA VAL A 129 -3.61 6.09 -2.15
C VAL A 129 -4.43 5.33 -1.13
N PRO A 130 -3.92 5.09 0.10
CA PRO A 130 -4.67 4.39 1.12
C PRO A 130 -5.95 5.12 1.53
N LYS A 131 -7.05 4.39 1.66
CA LYS A 131 -8.33 4.87 2.20
C LYS A 131 -8.60 4.29 3.58
N SER A 132 -8.19 3.03 3.80
CA SER A 132 -8.15 2.40 5.11
C SER A 132 -6.97 1.46 5.21
N SER A 133 -6.34 1.46 6.35
CA SER A 133 -5.21 0.58 6.62
C SER A 133 -5.27 0.11 8.07
N TYR A 134 -4.92 -1.14 8.26
CA TYR A 134 -4.81 -1.71 9.61
C TYR A 134 -3.69 -2.76 9.63
N TYR A 135 -3.11 -2.94 10.80
CA TYR A 135 -2.11 -3.96 11.04
C TYR A 135 -2.41 -4.72 12.33
N TRP A 136 -1.88 -5.93 12.42
CA TRP A 136 -1.91 -6.73 13.63
C TRP A 136 -0.63 -6.47 14.41
N ASP A 137 -0.74 -6.33 15.72
CA ASP A 137 0.42 -6.16 16.59
C ASP A 137 1.26 -7.45 16.66
N VAL A 138 2.44 -7.35 17.27
CA VAL A 138 3.42 -8.45 17.35
C VAL A 138 2.82 -9.70 18.01
N ASP A 139 1.89 -9.51 18.93
CA ASP A 139 1.21 -10.61 19.62
C ASP A 139 0.03 -11.19 18.82
N GLY A 140 -0.33 -10.55 17.69
CA GLY A 140 -1.45 -10.96 16.84
C GLY A 140 -2.83 -10.79 17.47
N ASN A 141 -2.92 -10.14 18.62
CA ASN A 141 -4.13 -10.05 19.43
C ASN A 141 -4.96 -8.78 19.19
N ARG A 142 -4.36 -7.76 18.60
CA ARG A 142 -5.05 -6.49 18.35
C ARG A 142 -4.86 -6.02 16.92
N MET A 143 -5.97 -5.65 16.31
CA MET A 143 -5.97 -4.97 15.02
C MET A 143 -5.93 -3.46 15.26
N ILE A 144 -4.95 -2.79 14.66
CA ILE A 144 -4.76 -1.35 14.78
C ILE A 144 -5.13 -0.71 13.46
N ASN A 145 -6.12 0.17 13.51
CA ASN A 145 -6.61 0.89 12.34
C ASN A 145 -6.07 2.32 12.35
N PHE A 146 -5.45 2.74 11.25
CA PHE A 146 -4.88 4.07 11.11
C PHE A 146 -5.33 4.80 9.82
N LEU A 147 -6.50 4.41 9.28
CA LEU A 147 -7.14 5.06 8.14
C LEU A 147 -7.22 6.58 8.25
N LYS A 148 -7.81 7.05 9.36
CA LYS A 148 -8.07 8.47 9.56
C LYS A 148 -6.78 9.29 9.64
N MET A 149 -5.71 8.68 10.14
CA MET A 149 -4.40 9.33 10.27
C MET A 149 -3.76 9.59 8.92
N ILE A 150 -3.76 8.60 8.03
CA ILE A 150 -3.20 8.75 6.68
C ILE A 150 -4.00 9.78 5.89
N ALA A 151 -5.33 9.72 5.96
CA ALA A 151 -6.20 10.69 5.30
C ALA A 151 -5.94 12.13 5.79
N SER A 152 -5.68 12.33 7.08
CA SER A 152 -5.41 13.66 7.63
C SER A 152 -4.05 14.22 7.19
N VAL A 153 -3.03 13.39 6.98
CA VAL A 153 -1.75 13.82 6.38
C VAL A 153 -1.96 14.28 4.94
N ALA A 154 -2.66 13.49 4.13
CA ALA A 154 -2.88 13.78 2.72
C ALA A 154 -3.74 15.03 2.47
N THR A 155 -4.67 15.34 3.37
CA THR A 155 -5.60 16.48 3.25
C THR A 155 -5.17 17.71 4.04
N GLY A 156 -4.18 17.60 4.92
CA GLY A 156 -3.79 18.66 5.85
C GLY A 156 -4.84 18.98 6.91
N THR A 157 -5.90 18.19 7.01
CA THR A 157 -6.97 18.33 8.00
C THR A 157 -6.78 17.35 9.13
N ASN A 158 -7.01 17.82 10.35
CA ASN A 158 -6.92 16.95 11.53
C ASN A 158 -8.23 16.16 11.69
N LEU A 159 -8.33 15.02 11.00
CA LEU A 159 -9.50 14.14 11.04
C LEU A 159 -9.51 13.16 12.23
N VAL A 160 -8.59 13.34 13.17
CA VAL A 160 -8.51 12.51 14.37
C VAL A 160 -9.62 12.91 15.34
N THR A 161 -10.82 12.49 15.06
CA THR A 161 -11.86 12.37 16.08
C THR A 161 -11.78 10.97 16.68
N SER A 162 -11.90 10.91 17.99
CA SER A 162 -11.61 9.79 18.87
C SER A 162 -12.53 8.55 18.75
N GLU A 163 -12.93 8.14 17.56
CA GLU A 163 -13.60 6.87 17.37
C GLU A 163 -12.58 5.80 16.97
N GLN A 164 -11.99 5.21 17.99
CA GLN A 164 -11.11 4.08 17.85
C GLN A 164 -11.93 2.79 17.92
N GLY A 165 -12.08 2.13 16.78
CA GLY A 165 -12.54 0.75 16.77
C GLY A 165 -11.37 -0.21 16.94
N SER A 166 -11.02 -0.61 18.16
CA SER A 166 -10.28 -1.84 18.36
C SER A 166 -11.28 -2.98 18.27
N ILE A 167 -11.15 -3.83 17.25
CA ILE A 167 -11.91 -5.07 17.20
C ILE A 167 -11.03 -6.12 17.87
N THR A 168 -11.47 -6.61 19.02
CA THR A 168 -10.90 -7.81 19.64
C THR A 168 -11.56 -9.01 18.95
N VAL A 169 -10.76 -9.89 18.38
CA VAL A 169 -11.21 -11.17 17.84
C VAL A 169 -11.17 -12.21 18.96
#